data_5d351c80631d7cc0e1f4dad437940fea
#
_entry.id   5d351c80631d7cc0e1f4dad437940fea
#
_cell.length_a   1.000
_cell.length_b   1.000
_cell.length_c   1.000
_cell.angle_alpha   90.00
_cell.angle_beta   90.00
_cell.angle_gamma   90.00
#
_symmetry.space_group_name_H-M   'P 1'
#
loop_
_entity.id
_entity.type
_entity.pdbx_description
1 polymer ?
#
loop_
_entity_poly.entity_id
_entity_poly.type
_entity_poly.pdbx_seq_one_letter_code
_entity_poly.pdbx_strand_id
1 'polypeptide(L)'
;MASLLSVENLQVQFQTKKGINTAVDGVSFSVEKGRILGIVGESGCGKSVTSMSILQLLGSNARISGGSIKLDGKELIGLPEKEMCRIRGNDIAMIFQDPMTALNPTLTIGTQLMEPIMLHQNCGKKEAWTRAVDVLKRVGIAAPEKRMKEYPHQLSGGMRQRVMIAMAVSCEPRLLIADEPTTALDV
;
A
#
# COMPACT_ATOMS: atom_id res chain seq x y z
N MET A 1 -25.29 2.60 -5.03
CA MET A 1 -24.58 2.05 -3.84
C MET A 1 -23.52 3.06 -3.46
N ALA A 2 -23.17 3.20 -2.17
CA ALA A 2 -22.14 4.16 -1.77
C ALA A 2 -20.76 3.66 -2.22
N SER A 3 -19.97 4.53 -2.85
CA SER A 3 -18.61 4.25 -3.26
C SER A 3 -17.69 4.14 -2.03
N LEU A 4 -16.83 3.12 -1.96
CA LEU A 4 -15.80 3.01 -0.93
C LEU A 4 -14.68 4.01 -1.20
N LEU A 5 -14.21 4.11 -2.44
CA LEU A 5 -13.23 5.09 -2.89
C LEU A 5 -13.87 5.91 -4.03
N SER A 6 -13.80 7.23 -3.94
CA SER A 6 -14.11 8.16 -5.04
C SER A 6 -12.90 9.04 -5.31
N VAL A 7 -12.47 9.10 -6.56
CA VAL A 7 -11.45 10.01 -7.07
C VAL A 7 -12.11 10.86 -8.13
N GLU A 8 -12.07 12.19 -7.99
CA GLU A 8 -12.76 13.13 -8.87
C GLU A 8 -11.78 14.18 -9.37
N ASN A 9 -11.61 14.29 -10.69
CA ASN A 9 -10.78 15.30 -11.37
C ASN A 9 -9.36 15.43 -10.78
N LEU A 10 -8.75 14.31 -10.38
CA LEU A 10 -7.43 14.30 -9.76
C LEU A 10 -6.38 14.87 -10.70
N GLN A 11 -5.65 15.86 -10.21
CA GLN A 11 -4.51 16.47 -10.89
C GLN A 11 -3.27 16.40 -10.02
N VAL A 12 -2.16 15.90 -10.59
CA VAL A 12 -0.86 15.82 -9.90
C VAL A 12 0.24 16.43 -10.74
N GLN A 13 1.00 17.29 -10.12
CA GLN A 13 2.09 18.05 -10.74
C GLN A 13 3.41 17.77 -10.03
N PHE A 14 4.47 17.67 -10.83
CA PHE A 14 5.85 17.57 -10.38
C PHE A 14 6.60 18.85 -10.69
N GLN A 15 7.28 19.40 -9.69
CA GLN A 15 8.23 20.48 -9.88
C GLN A 15 9.55 19.89 -10.40
N THR A 16 9.98 20.29 -11.59
CA THR A 16 11.24 19.87 -12.20
C THR A 16 12.14 21.07 -12.44
N LYS A 17 13.43 20.83 -12.75
CA LYS A 17 14.36 21.91 -13.14
C LYS A 17 13.91 22.66 -14.40
N LYS A 18 13.09 22.03 -15.24
CA LYS A 18 12.57 22.60 -16.49
C LYS A 18 11.19 23.26 -16.35
N GLY A 19 10.61 23.25 -15.15
CA GLY A 19 9.27 23.77 -14.88
C GLY A 19 8.34 22.71 -14.28
N ILE A 20 7.04 22.98 -14.35
CA ILE A 20 5.98 22.09 -13.83
C ILE A 20 5.64 21.07 -14.91
N ASN A 21 5.63 19.79 -14.53
CA ASN A 21 5.15 18.68 -15.35
C ASN A 21 3.90 18.08 -14.73
N THR A 22 2.80 18.01 -15.47
CA THR A 22 1.55 17.37 -15.03
C THR A 22 1.62 15.88 -15.37
N ALA A 23 1.63 15.05 -14.33
CA ALA A 23 1.69 13.58 -14.46
C ALA A 23 0.32 12.91 -14.42
N VAL A 24 -0.66 13.52 -13.77
CA VAL A 24 -2.07 13.10 -13.77
C VAL A 24 -2.90 14.34 -14.04
N ASP A 25 -3.80 14.26 -15.01
CA ASP A 25 -4.62 15.38 -15.45
C ASP A 25 -6.10 15.01 -15.58
N GLY A 26 -6.89 15.37 -14.56
CA GLY A 26 -8.34 15.23 -14.55
C GLY A 26 -8.86 13.79 -14.45
N VAL A 27 -8.14 12.88 -13.80
CA VAL A 27 -8.55 11.48 -13.66
C VAL A 27 -9.68 11.33 -12.65
N SER A 28 -10.74 10.61 -13.05
CA SER A 28 -11.89 10.33 -12.19
C SER A 28 -12.29 8.85 -12.27
N PHE A 29 -12.52 8.22 -11.13
CA PHE A 29 -13.04 6.86 -11.00
C PHE A 29 -13.59 6.61 -9.60
N SER A 30 -14.33 5.52 -9.45
CA SER A 30 -14.81 5.07 -8.14
C SER A 30 -14.72 3.57 -7.99
N VAL A 31 -14.60 3.11 -6.73
CA VAL A 31 -14.56 1.70 -6.37
C VAL A 31 -15.64 1.43 -5.32
N GLU A 32 -16.55 0.52 -5.60
CA GLU A 32 -17.56 0.08 -4.64
C GLU A 32 -16.98 -0.98 -3.69
N LYS A 33 -17.56 -1.12 -2.51
CA LYS A 33 -17.17 -2.16 -1.56
C LYS A 33 -17.34 -3.56 -2.16
N GLY A 34 -16.30 -4.42 -2.03
CA GLY A 34 -16.28 -5.77 -2.55
C GLY A 34 -16.13 -5.86 -4.08
N ARG A 35 -15.77 -4.76 -4.75
CA ARG A 35 -15.47 -4.73 -6.18
C ARG A 35 -13.98 -4.56 -6.44
N ILE A 36 -13.57 -4.98 -7.64
CA ILE A 36 -12.21 -4.81 -8.16
C ILE A 36 -12.29 -3.85 -9.33
N LEU A 37 -11.41 -2.84 -9.32
CA LEU A 37 -11.18 -1.94 -10.45
C LEU A 37 -9.78 -2.17 -11.00
N GLY A 38 -9.66 -2.50 -12.28
CA GLY A 38 -8.39 -2.56 -12.99
C GLY A 38 -8.08 -1.21 -13.65
N ILE A 39 -6.91 -0.64 -13.36
CA ILE A 39 -6.39 0.56 -14.04
C ILE A 39 -5.28 0.11 -14.97
N VAL A 40 -5.48 0.25 -16.27
CA VAL A 40 -4.54 -0.16 -17.31
C VAL A 40 -4.01 1.05 -18.07
N GLY A 41 -2.80 0.97 -18.58
CA GLY A 41 -2.17 2.03 -19.35
C GLY A 41 -0.67 1.73 -19.53
N GLU A 42 -0.02 2.46 -20.43
CA GLU A 42 1.40 2.34 -20.72
C GLU A 42 2.28 2.67 -19.51
N SER A 43 3.55 2.27 -19.56
CA SER A 43 4.52 2.67 -18.53
C SER A 43 4.67 4.20 -18.52
N GLY A 44 4.67 4.79 -17.32
CA GLY A 44 4.79 6.24 -17.16
C GLY A 44 3.49 7.05 -17.33
N CYS A 45 2.34 6.43 -17.62
CA CYS A 45 1.06 7.15 -17.79
C CYS A 45 0.38 7.61 -16.48
N GLY A 46 1.06 7.54 -15.34
CA GLY A 46 0.55 8.06 -14.06
C GLY A 46 -0.16 7.07 -13.14
N LYS A 47 -0.20 5.76 -13.44
CA LYS A 47 -0.86 4.74 -12.59
C LYS A 47 -0.33 4.73 -11.16
N SER A 48 0.98 4.56 -10.98
CA SER A 48 1.63 4.56 -9.65
C SER A 48 1.52 5.92 -8.96
N VAL A 49 1.57 7.02 -9.72
CA VAL A 49 1.37 8.38 -9.17
C VAL A 49 -0.05 8.52 -8.61
N THR A 50 -1.06 8.00 -9.31
CA THR A 50 -2.45 7.99 -8.84
C THR A 50 -2.58 7.17 -7.54
N SER A 51 -1.99 5.99 -7.47
CA SER A 51 -1.96 5.13 -6.28
C SER A 51 -1.29 5.81 -5.09
N MET A 52 -0.12 6.44 -5.31
CA MET A 52 0.61 7.21 -4.31
C MET A 52 -0.18 8.44 -3.83
N SER A 53 -0.95 9.07 -4.72
CA SER A 53 -1.78 10.24 -4.38
C SER A 53 -2.90 9.86 -3.41
N ILE A 54 -3.53 8.70 -3.58
CA ILE A 54 -4.58 8.20 -2.67
C ILE A 54 -4.02 8.05 -1.25
N LEU A 55 -2.78 7.58 -1.12
CA LEU A 55 -2.09 7.40 0.15
C LEU A 55 -1.35 8.65 0.64
N GLN A 56 -1.36 9.75 -0.13
CA GLN A 56 -0.54 10.95 0.13
C GLN A 56 0.94 10.61 0.38
N LEU A 57 1.50 9.72 -0.44
CA LEU A 57 2.91 9.29 -0.41
C LEU A 57 3.71 9.87 -1.58
N LEU A 58 3.27 10.99 -2.13
CA LEU A 58 4.01 11.71 -3.17
C LEU A 58 5.32 12.28 -2.61
N GLY A 59 6.37 12.26 -3.43
CA GLY A 59 7.64 12.88 -3.08
C GLY A 59 7.53 14.40 -2.88
N SER A 60 8.52 15.00 -2.23
CA SER A 60 8.53 16.44 -1.89
C SER A 60 8.48 17.37 -3.11
N ASN A 61 8.83 16.87 -4.29
CA ASN A 61 8.76 17.58 -5.57
C ASN A 61 7.41 17.41 -6.29
N ALA A 62 6.45 16.68 -5.70
CA ALA A 62 5.14 16.45 -6.27
C ALA A 62 4.04 17.02 -5.36
N ARG A 63 2.94 17.45 -5.98
CA ARG A 63 1.75 17.93 -5.26
C ARG A 63 0.47 17.55 -6.00
N ILE A 64 -0.59 17.32 -5.24
CA ILE A 64 -1.95 17.28 -5.78
C ILE A 64 -2.35 18.74 -6.03
N SER A 65 -2.56 19.10 -7.30
CA SER A 65 -2.91 20.47 -7.70
C SER A 65 -4.40 20.69 -7.86
N GLY A 66 -5.20 19.62 -7.91
CA GLY A 66 -6.65 19.70 -8.02
C GLY A 66 -7.32 18.35 -7.84
N GLY A 67 -8.63 18.38 -7.71
CA GLY A 67 -9.47 17.20 -7.54
C GLY A 67 -9.79 16.88 -6.09
N SER A 68 -10.40 15.70 -5.89
CA SER A 68 -10.84 15.19 -4.59
C SER A 68 -10.60 13.68 -4.53
N ILE A 69 -10.20 13.18 -3.36
CA ILE A 69 -10.02 11.75 -3.07
C ILE A 69 -10.77 11.44 -1.77
N LYS A 70 -11.85 10.67 -1.86
CA LYS A 70 -12.67 10.33 -0.69
C LYS A 70 -12.66 8.83 -0.42
N LEU A 71 -12.41 8.46 0.82
CA LEU A 71 -12.63 7.10 1.34
C LEU A 71 -13.90 7.10 2.18
N ASP A 72 -14.92 6.35 1.75
CA ASP A 72 -16.21 6.25 2.45
C ASP A 72 -16.81 7.64 2.75
N GLY A 73 -16.71 8.55 1.78
CA GLY A 73 -17.19 9.93 1.88
C GLY A 73 -16.25 10.90 2.60
N LYS A 74 -15.20 10.44 3.30
CA LYS A 74 -14.22 11.29 3.97
C LYS A 74 -13.12 11.73 2.99
N GLU A 75 -12.93 13.05 2.85
CA GLU A 75 -11.85 13.61 2.03
C GLU A 75 -10.47 13.25 2.62
N LEU A 76 -9.57 12.78 1.77
CA LEU A 76 -8.20 12.43 2.16
C LEU A 76 -7.20 13.55 1.87
N ILE A 77 -7.44 14.36 0.83
CA ILE A 77 -6.52 15.44 0.45
C ILE A 77 -6.50 16.48 1.58
N GLY A 78 -5.28 16.84 2.00
CA GLY A 78 -5.09 17.83 3.06
C GLY A 78 -5.28 17.31 4.49
N LEU A 79 -5.53 16.01 4.68
CA LEU A 79 -5.53 15.44 6.03
C LEU A 79 -4.15 15.59 6.68
N PRO A 80 -4.10 15.91 7.98
CA PRO A 80 -2.84 15.91 8.74
C PRO A 80 -2.17 14.53 8.71
N GLU A 81 -0.84 14.50 8.72
CA GLU A 81 -0.06 13.25 8.68
C GLU A 81 -0.47 12.26 9.77
N LYS A 82 -0.78 12.75 10.97
CA LYS A 82 -1.27 11.91 12.09
C LYS A 82 -2.57 11.15 11.75
N GLU A 83 -3.46 11.75 10.94
CA GLU A 83 -4.68 11.09 10.49
C GLU A 83 -4.38 10.11 9.36
N MET A 84 -3.54 10.50 8.40
CA MET A 84 -3.10 9.60 7.33
C MET A 84 -2.36 8.37 7.86
N CYS A 85 -1.54 8.50 8.90
CA CYS A 85 -0.89 7.36 9.57
C CYS A 85 -1.90 6.35 10.16
N ARG A 86 -3.09 6.79 10.57
CA ARG A 86 -4.15 5.89 11.05
C ARG A 86 -4.87 5.16 9.91
N ILE A 87 -4.90 5.78 8.73
CA ILE A 87 -5.57 5.23 7.54
C ILE A 87 -4.65 4.26 6.80
N ARG A 88 -3.36 4.64 6.64
CA ARG A 88 -2.37 3.79 5.96
C ARG A 88 -2.12 2.51 6.74
N GLY A 89 -2.23 1.38 6.04
CA GLY A 89 -2.08 0.04 6.62
C GLY A 89 -3.32 -0.49 7.35
N ASN A 90 -4.22 0.37 7.81
CA ASN A 90 -5.46 -0.01 8.49
C ASN A 90 -6.68 0.01 7.54
N ASP A 91 -7.01 1.17 6.99
CA ASP A 91 -8.15 1.31 6.08
C ASP A 91 -7.75 1.13 4.61
N ILE A 92 -6.57 1.64 4.24
CA ILE A 92 -6.00 1.52 2.90
C ILE A 92 -4.61 0.92 3.03
N ALA A 93 -4.34 -0.18 2.34
CA ALA A 93 -3.00 -0.74 2.19
C ALA A 93 -2.58 -0.79 0.72
N MET A 94 -1.26 -0.87 0.50
CA MET A 94 -0.68 -0.92 -0.83
C MET A 94 0.34 -2.05 -0.94
N ILE A 95 0.25 -2.80 -2.04
CA ILE A 95 1.27 -3.72 -2.51
C ILE A 95 2.10 -2.96 -3.55
N PHE A 96 3.37 -2.73 -3.24
CA PHE A 96 4.29 -2.00 -4.12
C PHE A 96 4.83 -2.91 -5.23
N GLN A 97 5.26 -2.31 -6.31
CA GLN A 97 5.81 -3.00 -7.48
C GLN A 97 7.07 -3.82 -7.14
N ASP A 98 7.96 -3.27 -6.31
CA ASP A 98 9.25 -3.91 -5.98
C ASP A 98 9.29 -4.33 -4.49
N PRO A 99 9.28 -5.65 -4.21
CA PRO A 99 9.40 -6.16 -2.85
C PRO A 99 10.78 -5.93 -2.22
N MET A 100 11.81 -5.62 -3.02
CA MET A 100 13.16 -5.36 -2.50
C MET A 100 13.25 -4.01 -1.79
N THR A 101 12.50 -3.03 -2.25
CA THR A 101 12.45 -1.69 -1.66
C THR A 101 11.38 -1.56 -0.57
N ALA A 102 10.38 -2.45 -0.57
CA ALA A 102 9.29 -2.43 0.39
C ALA A 102 9.65 -2.99 1.77
N LEU A 103 10.66 -3.90 1.84
CA LEU A 103 11.09 -4.53 3.09
C LEU A 103 12.38 -3.87 3.61
N ASN A 104 12.40 -3.49 4.90
CA ASN A 104 13.60 -2.98 5.54
C ASN A 104 14.62 -4.12 5.76
N PRO A 105 15.81 -4.08 5.13
CA PRO A 105 16.79 -5.18 5.19
C PRO A 105 17.41 -5.37 6.57
N THR A 106 17.32 -4.38 7.46
CA THR A 106 17.92 -4.40 8.80
C THR A 106 16.98 -4.94 9.88
N LEU A 107 15.71 -5.14 9.56
CA LEU A 107 14.70 -5.66 10.48
C LEU A 107 14.28 -7.08 10.10
N THR A 108 13.98 -7.90 11.11
CA THR A 108 13.43 -9.23 10.87
C THR A 108 12.02 -9.14 10.26
N ILE A 109 11.59 -10.18 9.54
CA ILE A 109 10.25 -10.28 8.97
C ILE A 109 9.19 -10.14 10.08
N GLY A 110 9.40 -10.79 11.21
CA GLY A 110 8.49 -10.70 12.35
C GLY A 110 8.34 -9.30 12.90
N THR A 111 9.44 -8.55 13.02
CA THR A 111 9.39 -7.16 13.48
C THR A 111 8.51 -6.32 12.55
N GLN A 112 8.73 -6.43 11.25
CA GLN A 112 8.02 -5.64 10.25
C GLN A 112 6.52 -6.01 10.15
N LEU A 113 6.18 -7.30 10.26
CA LEU A 113 4.77 -7.74 10.26
C LEU A 113 4.02 -7.37 11.53
N MET A 114 4.69 -7.45 12.70
CA MET A 114 4.05 -7.16 13.98
C MET A 114 3.82 -5.67 14.21
N GLU A 115 4.64 -4.81 13.63
CA GLU A 115 4.56 -3.35 13.82
C GLU A 115 3.19 -2.78 13.42
N PRO A 116 2.69 -2.96 12.20
CA PRO A 116 1.36 -2.48 11.82
C PRO A 116 0.23 -3.13 12.64
N ILE A 117 0.35 -4.42 12.96
CA ILE A 117 -0.65 -5.12 13.78
C ILE A 117 -0.74 -4.48 15.17
N MET A 118 0.37 -4.24 15.83
CA MET A 118 0.38 -3.60 17.16
C MET A 118 -0.10 -2.15 17.10
N LEU A 119 0.28 -1.42 16.04
CA LEU A 119 -0.07 -0.02 15.87
C LEU A 119 -1.58 0.19 15.66
N HIS A 120 -2.18 -0.65 14.81
CA HIS A 120 -3.56 -0.45 14.37
C HIS A 120 -4.61 -1.31 15.09
N GLN A 121 -4.20 -2.47 15.60
CA GLN A 121 -5.16 -3.40 16.22
C GLN A 121 -5.10 -3.41 17.75
N ASN A 122 -4.35 -2.48 18.34
CA ASN A 122 -4.27 -2.25 19.78
C ASN A 122 -4.04 -3.54 20.58
N CYS A 123 -3.17 -4.43 20.08
CA CYS A 123 -2.88 -5.74 20.68
C CYS A 123 -1.44 -5.84 21.20
N GLY A 124 -1.24 -6.75 22.13
CA GLY A 124 0.09 -7.00 22.72
C GLY A 124 1.00 -7.81 21.79
N LYS A 125 2.32 -7.78 22.09
CA LYS A 125 3.36 -8.42 21.27
C LYS A 125 3.11 -9.93 21.02
N LYS A 126 2.61 -10.65 22.02
CA LYS A 126 2.31 -12.10 21.88
C LYS A 126 1.18 -12.35 20.88
N GLU A 127 0.13 -11.55 20.93
CA GLU A 127 -0.99 -11.64 20.01
C GLU A 127 -0.59 -11.20 18.59
N ALA A 128 0.17 -10.10 18.46
CA ALA A 128 0.70 -9.65 17.18
C ALA A 128 1.57 -10.74 16.51
N TRP A 129 2.39 -11.46 17.29
CA TRP A 129 3.16 -12.60 16.79
C TRP A 129 2.26 -13.69 16.21
N THR A 130 1.23 -14.11 16.95
CA THR A 130 0.31 -15.16 16.50
C THR A 130 -0.40 -14.75 15.20
N ARG A 131 -0.94 -13.51 15.15
CA ARG A 131 -1.59 -12.98 13.95
C ARG A 131 -0.63 -12.88 12.76
N ALA A 132 0.60 -12.42 12.97
CA ALA A 132 1.62 -12.34 11.92
C ALA A 132 1.97 -13.72 11.35
N VAL A 133 2.12 -14.75 12.21
CA VAL A 133 2.33 -16.14 11.79
C VAL A 133 1.15 -16.64 10.95
N ASP A 134 -0.09 -16.36 11.37
CA ASP A 134 -1.29 -16.80 10.65
C ASP A 134 -1.42 -16.13 9.28
N VAL A 135 -1.09 -14.85 9.18
CA VAL A 135 -1.06 -14.15 7.89
C VAL A 135 0.01 -14.74 6.96
N LEU A 136 1.21 -15.07 7.47
CA LEU A 136 2.24 -15.76 6.67
C LEU A 136 1.78 -17.14 6.16
N LYS A 137 1.03 -17.89 6.98
CA LYS A 137 0.40 -19.14 6.54
C LYS A 137 -0.59 -18.92 5.40
N ARG A 138 -1.45 -17.92 5.55
CA ARG A 138 -2.47 -17.57 4.53
C ARG A 138 -1.86 -17.21 3.16
N VAL A 139 -0.71 -16.56 3.14
CA VAL A 139 0.01 -16.25 1.88
C VAL A 139 0.91 -17.39 1.41
N GLY A 140 0.86 -18.58 2.05
CA GLY A 140 1.58 -19.78 1.62
C GLY A 140 3.09 -19.76 1.93
N ILE A 141 3.53 -19.10 3.00
CA ILE A 141 4.90 -19.17 3.50
C ILE A 141 5.08 -20.44 4.35
N ALA A 142 5.99 -21.32 3.93
CA ALA A 142 6.35 -22.53 4.67
C ALA A 142 7.16 -22.20 5.92
N ALA A 143 6.91 -22.92 7.04
CA ALA A 143 7.57 -22.77 8.33
C ALA A 143 7.55 -21.30 8.83
N PRO A 144 6.38 -20.65 8.94
CA PRO A 144 6.26 -19.21 9.17
C PRO A 144 6.93 -18.77 10.47
N GLU A 145 6.87 -19.55 11.55
CA GLU A 145 7.52 -19.24 12.83
C GLU A 145 9.05 -19.11 12.70
N LYS A 146 9.66 -19.89 11.81
CA LYS A 146 11.07 -19.78 11.46
C LYS A 146 11.32 -18.48 10.67
N ARG A 147 10.47 -18.23 9.64
CA ARG A 147 10.60 -17.05 8.77
C ARG A 147 10.41 -15.74 9.50
N MET A 148 9.60 -15.71 10.55
CA MET A 148 9.47 -14.53 11.42
C MET A 148 10.81 -14.04 12.00
N LYS A 149 11.77 -14.92 12.22
CA LYS A 149 13.08 -14.61 12.79
C LYS A 149 14.13 -14.26 11.74
N GLU A 150 13.85 -14.48 10.47
CA GLU A 150 14.76 -14.24 9.35
C GLU A 150 14.69 -12.78 8.88
N TYR A 151 15.71 -12.34 8.16
CA TYR A 151 15.79 -11.04 7.51
C TYR A 151 15.39 -11.16 6.04
N PRO A 152 15.00 -10.07 5.36
CA PRO A 152 14.59 -10.09 3.96
C PRO A 152 15.61 -10.73 3.02
N HIS A 153 16.92 -10.51 3.23
CA HIS A 153 17.98 -11.07 2.40
C HIS A 153 18.11 -12.60 2.51
N GLN A 154 17.55 -13.22 3.53
CA GLN A 154 17.54 -14.68 3.72
C GLN A 154 16.36 -15.37 3.00
N LEU A 155 15.46 -14.60 2.37
CA LEU A 155 14.29 -15.07 1.65
C LEU A 155 14.51 -15.01 0.13
N SER A 156 13.89 -15.95 -0.60
CA SER A 156 13.80 -15.85 -2.07
C SER A 156 12.95 -14.66 -2.52
N GLY A 157 13.06 -14.25 -3.79
CA GLY A 157 12.27 -13.15 -4.36
C GLY A 157 10.76 -13.37 -4.17
N GLY A 158 10.26 -14.55 -4.54
CA GLY A 158 8.85 -14.90 -4.37
C GLY A 158 8.41 -14.94 -2.90
N MET A 159 9.28 -15.36 -1.96
CA MET A 159 8.98 -15.29 -0.53
C MET A 159 8.90 -13.83 -0.04
N ARG A 160 9.81 -12.95 -0.46
CA ARG A 160 9.75 -11.52 -0.12
C ARG A 160 8.47 -10.87 -0.61
N GLN A 161 8.04 -11.20 -1.82
CA GLN A 161 6.77 -10.73 -2.35
C GLN A 161 5.56 -11.22 -1.53
N ARG A 162 5.53 -12.50 -1.15
CA ARG A 162 4.49 -13.04 -0.26
C ARG A 162 4.49 -12.36 1.11
N VAL A 163 5.66 -12.04 1.67
CA VAL A 163 5.78 -11.28 2.92
C VAL A 163 5.24 -9.86 2.75
N MET A 164 5.56 -9.17 1.66
CA MET A 164 5.00 -7.84 1.36
C MET A 164 3.47 -7.89 1.24
N ILE A 165 2.93 -8.89 0.55
CA ILE A 165 1.47 -9.11 0.49
C ILE A 165 0.92 -9.36 1.91
N ALA A 166 1.58 -10.20 2.71
CA ALA A 166 1.19 -10.47 4.10
C ALA A 166 1.13 -9.18 4.93
N MET A 167 2.12 -8.30 4.81
CA MET A 167 2.11 -6.99 5.48
C MET A 167 0.92 -6.14 5.05
N ALA A 168 0.65 -6.05 3.75
CA ALA A 168 -0.45 -5.26 3.23
C ALA A 168 -1.83 -5.76 3.72
N VAL A 169 -2.02 -7.06 3.91
CA VAL A 169 -3.32 -7.61 4.36
C VAL A 169 -3.39 -7.87 5.86
N SER A 170 -2.33 -7.61 6.63
CA SER A 170 -2.22 -7.98 8.05
C SER A 170 -3.25 -7.30 8.96
N CYS A 171 -3.69 -6.10 8.59
CA CYS A 171 -4.72 -5.34 9.32
C CYS A 171 -6.10 -5.42 8.67
N GLU A 172 -6.30 -6.29 7.67
CA GLU A 172 -7.59 -6.48 6.95
C GLU A 172 -8.14 -5.17 6.36
N PRO A 173 -7.37 -4.48 5.50
CA PRO A 173 -7.74 -3.17 5.00
C PRO A 173 -9.05 -3.23 4.18
N ARG A 174 -9.81 -2.15 4.23
CA ARG A 174 -11.05 -1.99 3.45
C ARG A 174 -10.78 -1.79 1.96
N LEU A 175 -9.64 -1.15 1.64
CA LEU A 175 -9.14 -0.93 0.28
C LEU A 175 -7.72 -1.45 0.16
N LEU A 176 -7.48 -2.33 -0.81
CA LEU A 176 -6.14 -2.79 -1.17
C LEU A 176 -5.79 -2.25 -2.56
N ILE A 177 -4.71 -1.49 -2.65
CA ILE A 177 -4.13 -1.01 -3.90
C ILE A 177 -2.98 -1.95 -4.26
N ALA A 178 -2.96 -2.46 -5.49
CA ALA A 178 -1.89 -3.31 -5.98
C ALA A 178 -1.26 -2.67 -7.22
N ASP A 179 0.00 -2.25 -7.09
CA ASP A 179 0.78 -1.65 -8.19
C ASP A 179 1.69 -2.71 -8.80
N GLU A 180 1.28 -3.27 -9.92
CA GLU A 180 1.95 -4.35 -10.65
C GLU A 180 2.40 -5.54 -9.76
N PRO A 181 1.48 -6.18 -9.02
CA PRO A 181 1.81 -7.09 -7.92
C PRO A 181 2.44 -8.42 -8.35
N THR A 182 2.56 -8.73 -9.64
CA THR A 182 2.93 -10.06 -10.14
C THR A 182 4.28 -10.12 -10.85
N THR A 183 5.08 -9.06 -10.85
CA THR A 183 6.37 -9.00 -11.55
C THR A 183 7.42 -10.01 -11.07
N ALA A 184 7.27 -10.60 -9.88
CA ALA A 184 8.18 -11.59 -9.31
C ALA A 184 7.52 -12.94 -8.97
N LEU A 185 6.26 -13.17 -9.35
CA LEU A 185 5.61 -14.47 -9.24
C LEU A 185 5.84 -15.20 -10.57
N ASP A 186 6.61 -16.29 -10.55
CA ASP A 186 6.64 -17.25 -11.65
C ASP A 186 5.22 -17.76 -11.90
N VAL A 187 4.75 -17.55 -13.12
CA VAL A 187 3.46 -18.04 -13.62
C VAL A 187 3.58 -19.50 -14.00
#